data_26b209f801b6e57a6b4a0ab62d1ba0e1
#
_entry.id   26b209f801b6e57a6b4a0ab62d1ba0e1
#
_cell.length_a   1.000
_cell.length_b   1.000
_cell.length_c   1.000
_cell.angle_alpha   90.00
_cell.angle_beta   90.00
_cell.angle_gamma   90.00
#
_symmetry.space_group_name_H-M   'P 1'
#
loop_
_entity.id
_entity.type
_entity.pdbx_description
1 polymer ?
#
loop_
_entity_poly.entity_id
_entity_poly.type
_entity_poly.pdbx_seq_one_letter_code
_entity_poly.pdbx_strand_id
1 'polypeptide(L)'
;LAGLSANEMLECIVRYEKIQSISGRIMSFAGLRYYQITTDANRAKFIADMQGQITDFSTPLVFFSLEMNCLNDDVLQKMLASNADLARYKPVLDRMRAMKPYQLSNEMEKFLHDQSVVGATAWNRLFDETCAALEFDVDGQILNLEGTANLLSDPDRSTRQKAAEAFAKTLRENLTLFARITNTLAKEKEIEDRWRELPTPQSGRHLANDVEPEVVQALRD
;
A
#
# COMPACT_ATOMS: atom_id res chain seq x y z
N LEU A 1 -23.85 -10.37 5.95
CA LEU A 1 -23.20 -11.68 5.99
C LEU A 1 -23.70 -12.57 7.14
N ALA A 2 -24.15 -11.99 8.26
CA ALA A 2 -24.55 -12.75 9.47
C ALA A 2 -25.68 -13.76 9.27
N GLY A 3 -26.52 -13.62 8.24
CA GLY A 3 -27.63 -14.53 7.93
C GLY A 3 -27.32 -15.59 6.88
N LEU A 4 -26.10 -15.65 6.37
CA LEU A 4 -25.71 -16.60 5.32
C LEU A 4 -25.42 -17.99 5.89
N SER A 5 -25.73 -19.02 5.11
CA SER A 5 -25.17 -20.36 5.33
C SER A 5 -23.68 -20.42 4.97
N ALA A 6 -23.00 -21.50 5.38
CA ALA A 6 -21.58 -21.68 5.03
C ALA A 6 -21.35 -21.76 3.51
N ASN A 7 -22.28 -22.33 2.74
CA ASN A 7 -22.17 -22.40 1.29
C ASN A 7 -22.35 -21.01 0.64
N GLU A 8 -23.32 -20.24 1.08
CA GLU A 8 -23.55 -18.87 0.58
C GLU A 8 -22.38 -17.96 0.94
N MET A 9 -21.80 -18.14 2.13
CA MET A 9 -20.59 -17.42 2.55
C MET A 9 -19.41 -17.77 1.62
N LEU A 10 -19.19 -19.03 1.31
CA LEU A 10 -18.17 -19.47 0.36
C LEU A 10 -18.37 -18.83 -1.02
N GLU A 11 -19.59 -18.87 -1.55
CA GLU A 11 -19.90 -18.21 -2.84
C GLU A 11 -19.60 -16.71 -2.81
N CYS A 12 -19.94 -16.04 -1.72
CA CYS A 12 -19.68 -14.62 -1.54
C CYS A 12 -18.17 -14.32 -1.55
N ILE A 13 -17.37 -15.10 -0.84
CA ILE A 13 -15.91 -15.00 -0.80
C ILE A 13 -15.32 -15.23 -2.19
N VAL A 14 -15.72 -16.29 -2.89
CA VAL A 14 -15.23 -16.60 -4.25
C VAL A 14 -15.54 -15.47 -5.25
N ARG A 15 -16.74 -14.89 -5.16
CA ARG A 15 -17.11 -13.73 -6.01
C ARG A 15 -16.26 -12.51 -5.68
N TYR A 16 -16.06 -12.23 -4.40
CA TYR A 16 -15.21 -11.13 -3.95
C TYR A 16 -13.76 -11.31 -4.42
N GLU A 17 -13.19 -12.50 -4.24
CA GLU A 17 -11.85 -12.87 -4.72
C GLU A 17 -11.72 -12.66 -6.24
N LYS A 18 -12.72 -13.06 -7.01
CA LYS A 18 -12.73 -12.85 -8.46
C LYS A 18 -12.70 -11.37 -8.85
N ILE A 19 -13.46 -10.52 -8.15
CA ILE A 19 -13.44 -9.08 -8.37
C ILE A 19 -12.06 -8.51 -8.04
N GLN A 20 -11.49 -8.89 -6.89
CA GLN A 20 -10.15 -8.45 -6.48
C GLN A 20 -9.08 -8.90 -7.48
N SER A 21 -9.17 -10.13 -7.99
CA SER A 21 -8.24 -10.64 -8.99
C SER A 21 -8.29 -9.84 -10.30
N ILE A 22 -9.49 -9.51 -10.78
CA ILE A 22 -9.66 -8.70 -12.00
C ILE A 22 -9.10 -7.29 -11.78
N SER A 23 -9.47 -6.64 -10.68
CA SER A 23 -8.98 -5.31 -10.32
C SER A 23 -7.45 -5.28 -10.18
N GLY A 24 -6.88 -6.29 -9.51
CA GLY A 24 -5.44 -6.45 -9.35
C GLY A 24 -4.72 -6.61 -10.69
N ARG A 25 -5.28 -7.36 -11.63
CA ARG A 25 -4.70 -7.52 -12.98
C ARG A 25 -4.71 -6.22 -13.77
N ILE A 26 -5.79 -5.44 -13.68
CA ILE A 26 -5.88 -4.11 -14.32
C ILE A 26 -4.82 -3.18 -13.74
N MET A 27 -4.73 -3.11 -12.41
CA MET A 27 -3.75 -2.25 -11.73
C MET A 27 -2.32 -2.69 -11.98
N SER A 28 -2.04 -4.00 -12.01
CA SER A 28 -0.72 -4.53 -12.37
C SER A 28 -0.31 -4.13 -13.78
N PHE A 29 -1.22 -4.25 -14.76
CA PHE A 29 -0.96 -3.81 -16.12
C PHE A 29 -0.68 -2.30 -16.20
N ALA A 30 -1.52 -1.49 -15.55
CA ALA A 30 -1.36 -0.03 -15.53
C ALA A 30 -0.04 0.37 -14.86
N GLY A 31 0.30 -0.26 -13.72
CA GLY A 31 1.53 -0.04 -12.97
C GLY A 31 2.77 -0.42 -13.77
N LEU A 32 2.83 -1.63 -14.32
CA LEU A 32 3.96 -2.08 -15.13
C LEU A 32 4.20 -1.18 -16.36
N ARG A 33 3.12 -0.74 -17.00
CA ARG A 33 3.19 0.19 -18.12
C ARG A 33 3.73 1.57 -17.70
N TYR A 34 3.32 2.07 -16.53
CA TYR A 34 3.81 3.33 -15.98
C TYR A 34 5.29 3.24 -15.57
N TYR A 35 5.66 2.21 -14.79
CA TYR A 35 7.03 2.05 -14.29
C TYR A 35 8.06 1.77 -15.40
N GLN A 36 7.63 1.36 -16.56
CA GLN A 36 8.53 1.21 -17.72
C GLN A 36 9.07 2.57 -18.19
N ILE A 37 8.26 3.64 -18.16
CA ILE A 37 8.67 5.03 -18.50
C ILE A 37 7.83 5.98 -17.63
N THR A 38 8.32 6.30 -16.44
CA THR A 38 7.62 7.11 -15.44
C THR A 38 7.48 8.59 -15.82
N THR A 39 8.31 9.06 -16.77
CA THR A 39 8.26 10.43 -17.30
C THR A 39 7.23 10.62 -18.43
N ASP A 40 6.57 9.55 -18.90
CA ASP A 40 5.54 9.62 -19.95
C ASP A 40 4.19 10.06 -19.33
N ALA A 41 3.77 11.29 -19.68
CA ALA A 41 2.53 11.88 -19.17
C ALA A 41 1.26 11.05 -19.50
N ASN A 42 1.22 10.34 -20.66
CA ASN A 42 0.08 9.52 -21.02
C ASN A 42 0.00 8.25 -20.15
N ARG A 43 1.14 7.68 -19.80
CA ARG A 43 1.22 6.52 -18.91
C ARG A 43 0.88 6.90 -17.46
N ALA A 44 1.37 8.05 -17.00
CA ALA A 44 1.02 8.61 -15.69
C ALA A 44 -0.48 8.91 -15.60
N LYS A 45 -1.06 9.51 -16.65
CA LYS A 45 -2.51 9.72 -16.72
C LYS A 45 -3.29 8.40 -16.71
N PHE A 46 -2.85 7.41 -17.48
CA PHE A 46 -3.54 6.12 -17.57
C PHE A 46 -3.60 5.39 -16.23
N ILE A 47 -2.47 5.30 -15.49
CA ILE A 47 -2.49 4.68 -14.15
C ILE A 47 -3.36 5.46 -13.17
N ALA A 48 -3.35 6.80 -13.23
CA ALA A 48 -4.20 7.64 -12.40
C ALA A 48 -5.69 7.41 -12.67
N ASP A 49 -6.08 7.39 -13.96
CA ASP A 49 -7.45 7.13 -14.38
C ASP A 49 -7.92 5.74 -13.94
N MET A 50 -7.09 4.70 -14.10
CA MET A 50 -7.41 3.34 -13.68
C MET A 50 -7.55 3.26 -12.15
N GLN A 51 -6.68 3.91 -11.41
CA GLN A 51 -6.72 3.93 -9.95
C GLN A 51 -8.00 4.59 -9.44
N GLY A 52 -8.38 5.75 -10.01
CA GLY A 52 -9.64 6.41 -9.69
C GLY A 52 -10.85 5.49 -9.95
N GLN A 53 -10.95 4.92 -11.16
CA GLN A 53 -12.05 4.02 -11.50
C GLN A 53 -12.12 2.78 -10.60
N ILE A 54 -10.97 2.14 -10.30
CA ILE A 54 -10.94 0.99 -9.40
C ILE A 54 -11.39 1.39 -7.98
N THR A 55 -10.99 2.56 -7.50
CA THR A 55 -11.47 3.07 -6.20
C THR A 55 -12.98 3.26 -6.21
N ASP A 56 -13.54 3.94 -7.21
CA ASP A 56 -14.98 4.14 -7.36
C ASP A 56 -15.75 2.81 -7.36
N PHE A 57 -15.26 1.80 -8.09
CA PHE A 57 -15.88 0.46 -8.14
C PHE A 57 -15.71 -0.33 -6.85
N SER A 58 -14.61 -0.13 -6.11
CA SER A 58 -14.31 -0.90 -4.89
C SER A 58 -14.94 -0.30 -3.63
N THR A 59 -15.23 1.00 -3.62
CA THR A 59 -15.87 1.65 -2.47
C THR A 59 -17.16 0.95 -2.01
N PRO A 60 -18.10 0.57 -2.91
CA PRO A 60 -19.25 -0.22 -2.49
C PRO A 60 -18.90 -1.58 -1.89
N LEU A 61 -17.71 -2.14 -2.20
CA LEU A 61 -17.28 -3.46 -1.72
C LEU A 61 -16.63 -3.42 -0.33
N VAL A 62 -16.33 -2.24 0.18
CA VAL A 62 -15.77 -2.06 1.54
C VAL A 62 -16.65 -2.73 2.60
N PHE A 63 -17.98 -2.76 2.38
CA PHE A 63 -18.92 -3.44 3.28
C PHE A 63 -18.53 -4.90 3.57
N PHE A 64 -17.91 -5.60 2.62
CA PHE A 64 -17.60 -7.01 2.77
C PHE A 64 -16.62 -7.27 3.93
N SER A 65 -15.50 -6.52 3.96
CA SER A 65 -14.53 -6.62 5.05
C SER A 65 -15.12 -6.13 6.38
N LEU A 66 -15.91 -5.08 6.35
CA LEU A 66 -16.55 -4.51 7.54
C LEU A 66 -17.56 -5.50 8.15
N GLU A 67 -18.43 -6.09 7.34
CA GLU A 67 -19.40 -7.09 7.82
C GLU A 67 -18.72 -8.39 8.24
N MET A 68 -17.63 -8.80 7.54
CA MET A 68 -16.82 -9.95 7.95
C MET A 68 -16.22 -9.75 9.34
N ASN A 69 -15.75 -8.54 9.65
CA ASN A 69 -15.25 -8.18 10.98
C ASN A 69 -16.37 -8.18 12.05
N CYS A 70 -17.59 -7.79 11.67
CA CYS A 70 -18.75 -7.78 12.57
C CYS A 70 -19.31 -9.17 12.87
N LEU A 71 -18.96 -10.20 12.09
CA LEU A 71 -19.43 -11.57 12.37
C LEU A 71 -18.99 -12.02 13.78
N ASN A 72 -19.92 -12.70 14.48
CA ASN A 72 -19.59 -13.37 15.74
C ASN A 72 -18.58 -14.52 15.48
N ASP A 73 -17.57 -14.62 16.36
CA ASP A 73 -16.51 -15.62 16.20
C ASP A 73 -17.05 -17.06 16.23
N ASP A 74 -18.01 -17.35 17.13
CA ASP A 74 -18.64 -18.67 17.22
C ASP A 74 -19.43 -19.03 15.95
N VAL A 75 -20.08 -18.06 15.32
CA VAL A 75 -20.82 -18.26 14.07
C VAL A 75 -19.83 -18.58 12.95
N LEU A 76 -18.76 -17.82 12.82
CA LEU A 76 -17.73 -18.05 11.82
C LEU A 76 -17.07 -19.42 12.01
N GLN A 77 -16.71 -19.80 13.25
CA GLN A 77 -16.11 -21.10 13.54
C GLN A 77 -17.05 -22.26 13.17
N LYS A 78 -18.36 -22.14 13.44
CA LYS A 78 -19.35 -23.14 13.01
C LYS A 78 -19.45 -23.26 11.49
N MET A 79 -19.41 -22.13 10.78
CA MET A 79 -19.41 -22.12 9.31
C MET A 79 -18.17 -22.83 8.76
N LEU A 80 -16.97 -22.50 9.28
CA LEU A 80 -15.71 -23.11 8.89
C LEU A 80 -15.69 -24.62 9.17
N ALA A 81 -16.25 -25.04 10.31
CA ALA A 81 -16.34 -26.47 10.67
C ALA A 81 -17.31 -27.26 9.78
N SER A 82 -18.34 -26.60 9.22
CA SER A 82 -19.39 -27.23 8.41
C SER A 82 -19.07 -27.31 6.91
N ASN A 83 -18.04 -26.60 6.42
CA ASN A 83 -17.69 -26.56 5.00
C ASN A 83 -16.16 -26.55 4.84
N ALA A 84 -15.60 -27.65 4.30
CA ALA A 84 -14.16 -27.84 4.14
C ALA A 84 -13.52 -26.83 3.14
N ASP A 85 -14.24 -26.43 2.10
CA ASP A 85 -13.74 -25.44 1.14
C ASP A 85 -13.71 -24.05 1.75
N LEU A 86 -14.70 -23.69 2.56
CA LEU A 86 -14.69 -22.46 3.34
C LEU A 86 -13.56 -22.46 4.37
N ALA A 87 -13.27 -23.59 5.01
CA ALA A 87 -12.20 -23.73 5.99
C ALA A 87 -10.81 -23.39 5.41
N ARG A 88 -10.60 -23.56 4.10
CA ARG A 88 -9.35 -23.17 3.42
C ARG A 88 -9.09 -21.67 3.44
N TYR A 89 -10.13 -20.86 3.58
CA TYR A 89 -10.03 -19.41 3.68
C TYR A 89 -9.73 -18.91 5.11
N LYS A 90 -9.69 -19.82 6.11
CA LYS A 90 -9.46 -19.44 7.51
C LYS A 90 -8.26 -18.50 7.69
N PRO A 91 -7.05 -18.75 7.13
CA PRO A 91 -5.91 -17.85 7.32
C PRO A 91 -6.16 -16.43 6.79
N VAL A 92 -6.84 -16.32 5.64
CA VAL A 92 -7.20 -15.01 5.04
C VAL A 92 -8.22 -14.28 5.90
N LEU A 93 -9.22 -15.02 6.42
CA LEU A 93 -10.26 -14.46 7.29
C LEU A 93 -9.69 -14.03 8.64
N ASP A 94 -8.80 -14.81 9.24
CA ASP A 94 -8.12 -14.47 10.49
C ASP A 94 -7.30 -13.18 10.31
N ARG A 95 -6.53 -13.07 9.24
CA ARG A 95 -5.75 -11.87 8.91
C ARG A 95 -6.63 -10.64 8.68
N MET A 96 -7.73 -10.78 7.93
CA MET A 96 -8.69 -9.70 7.75
C MET A 96 -9.26 -9.24 9.09
N ARG A 97 -9.63 -10.19 9.96
CA ARG A 97 -10.22 -9.92 11.27
C ARG A 97 -9.22 -9.38 12.31
N ALA A 98 -7.91 -9.49 12.07
CA ALA A 98 -6.90 -8.86 12.92
C ALA A 98 -7.08 -7.33 13.00
N MET A 99 -7.68 -6.71 11.98
CA MET A 99 -8.02 -5.28 11.99
C MET A 99 -9.32 -4.96 12.75
N LYS A 100 -10.12 -5.95 13.14
CA LYS A 100 -11.42 -5.76 13.81
C LYS A 100 -11.37 -4.81 15.02
N PRO A 101 -10.37 -4.89 15.94
CA PRO A 101 -10.29 -3.98 17.09
C PRO A 101 -10.06 -2.51 16.72
N TYR A 102 -9.54 -2.25 15.50
CA TYR A 102 -9.13 -0.94 15.02
C TYR A 102 -10.03 -0.41 13.90
N GLN A 103 -11.15 -1.10 13.65
CA GLN A 103 -12.11 -0.69 12.63
C GLN A 103 -12.89 0.53 13.09
N LEU A 104 -13.00 1.52 12.19
CA LEU A 104 -13.83 2.69 12.40
C LEU A 104 -15.29 2.42 12.00
N SER A 105 -16.15 3.44 12.06
CA SER A 105 -17.51 3.32 11.54
C SER A 105 -17.51 3.05 10.04
N ASN A 106 -18.57 2.42 9.54
CA ASN A 106 -18.70 2.09 8.12
C ASN A 106 -18.58 3.33 7.21
N GLU A 107 -19.13 4.47 7.65
CA GLU A 107 -19.06 5.74 6.93
C GLU A 107 -17.62 6.26 6.86
N MET A 108 -16.90 6.17 7.99
CA MET A 108 -15.50 6.60 8.04
C MET A 108 -14.59 5.70 7.20
N GLU A 109 -14.79 4.38 7.24
CA GLU A 109 -14.00 3.47 6.40
C GLU A 109 -14.21 3.72 4.91
N LYS A 110 -15.45 3.96 4.49
CA LYS A 110 -15.76 4.34 3.11
C LYS A 110 -15.13 5.67 2.73
N PHE A 111 -15.26 6.68 3.59
CA PHE A 111 -14.65 8.00 3.38
C PHE A 111 -13.12 7.91 3.24
N LEU A 112 -12.45 7.18 4.12
CA LEU A 112 -10.99 6.98 4.05
C LEU A 112 -10.58 6.22 2.79
N HIS A 113 -11.37 5.24 2.37
CA HIS A 113 -11.14 4.53 1.11
C HIS A 113 -11.23 5.47 -0.09
N ASP A 114 -12.29 6.26 -0.20
CA ASP A 114 -12.47 7.24 -1.29
C ASP A 114 -11.37 8.31 -1.26
N GLN A 115 -10.99 8.80 -0.08
CA GLN A 115 -9.96 9.82 0.09
C GLN A 115 -8.56 9.30 -0.27
N SER A 116 -8.31 8.00 -0.23
CA SER A 116 -6.98 7.40 -0.43
C SER A 116 -6.29 7.84 -1.72
N VAL A 117 -7.07 8.10 -2.78
CA VAL A 117 -6.53 8.53 -4.10
C VAL A 117 -5.93 9.94 -4.09
N VAL A 118 -6.39 10.81 -3.19
CA VAL A 118 -5.90 12.19 -3.02
C VAL A 118 -5.07 12.36 -1.74
N GLY A 119 -5.02 11.35 -0.89
CA GLY A 119 -4.19 11.23 0.31
C GLY A 119 -2.82 10.63 0.01
N ALA A 120 -2.42 9.62 0.78
CA ALA A 120 -1.11 8.97 0.68
C ALA A 120 -0.73 8.55 -0.75
N THR A 121 -1.69 8.07 -1.54
CA THR A 121 -1.45 7.67 -2.93
C THR A 121 -0.94 8.83 -3.81
N ALA A 122 -1.54 10.02 -3.66
CA ALA A 122 -1.11 11.20 -4.43
C ALA A 122 0.28 11.67 -4.02
N TRP A 123 0.60 11.63 -2.72
CA TRP A 123 1.91 12.01 -2.21
C TRP A 123 3.00 11.01 -2.62
N ASN A 124 2.71 9.71 -2.61
CA ASN A 124 3.62 8.68 -3.10
C ASN A 124 3.90 8.87 -4.61
N ARG A 125 2.86 9.16 -5.39
CA ARG A 125 3.03 9.44 -6.82
C ARG A 125 3.90 10.69 -7.06
N LEU A 126 3.67 11.76 -6.31
CA LEU A 126 4.51 12.96 -6.40
C LEU A 126 5.98 12.65 -6.08
N PHE A 127 6.24 11.79 -5.10
CA PHE A 127 7.60 11.31 -4.79
C PHE A 127 8.21 10.56 -5.97
N ASP A 128 7.48 9.59 -6.53
CA ASP A 128 7.95 8.75 -7.65
C ASP A 128 8.23 9.59 -8.90
N GLU A 129 7.32 10.50 -9.26
CA GLU A 129 7.46 11.41 -10.41
C GLU A 129 8.65 12.38 -10.21
N THR A 130 8.82 12.89 -9.00
CA THR A 130 9.96 13.74 -8.66
C THR A 130 11.27 12.98 -8.81
N CYS A 131 11.39 11.80 -8.19
CA CYS A 131 12.60 10.96 -8.26
C CYS A 131 12.94 10.58 -9.71
N ALA A 132 11.93 10.28 -10.52
CA ALA A 132 12.12 9.93 -11.93
C ALA A 132 12.62 11.11 -12.80
N ALA A 133 12.30 12.34 -12.40
CA ALA A 133 12.72 13.55 -13.09
C ALA A 133 14.08 14.09 -12.62
N LEU A 134 14.66 13.55 -11.54
CA LEU A 134 15.96 14.02 -11.05
C LEU A 134 17.08 13.67 -12.02
N GLU A 135 17.95 14.66 -12.24
CA GLU A 135 19.19 14.53 -12.99
C GLU A 135 20.39 14.75 -12.07
N PHE A 136 21.41 13.89 -12.22
CA PHE A 136 22.61 13.88 -11.40
C PHE A 136 23.81 14.11 -12.29
N ASP A 137 24.54 15.19 -12.05
CA ASP A 137 25.79 15.49 -12.76
C ASP A 137 26.95 14.78 -12.03
N VAL A 138 27.43 13.69 -12.63
CA VAL A 138 28.58 12.95 -12.15
C VAL A 138 29.79 13.24 -13.05
N ASP A 139 30.59 14.21 -12.69
CA ASP A 139 31.81 14.62 -13.42
C ASP A 139 31.52 15.04 -14.89
N GLY A 140 30.43 15.78 -15.11
CA GLY A 140 29.97 16.24 -16.43
C GLY A 140 29.09 15.25 -17.20
N GLN A 141 28.86 14.07 -16.64
CA GLN A 141 27.90 13.10 -17.17
C GLN A 141 26.56 13.22 -16.43
N ILE A 142 25.50 13.54 -17.17
CA ILE A 142 24.12 13.58 -16.62
C ILE A 142 23.54 12.18 -16.60
N LEU A 143 23.20 11.72 -15.41
CA LEU A 143 22.61 10.40 -15.16
C LEU A 143 21.27 10.54 -14.43
N ASN A 144 20.40 9.54 -14.58
CA ASN A 144 19.18 9.40 -13.76
C ASN A 144 19.53 8.78 -12.40
N LEU A 145 18.52 8.66 -11.53
CA LEU A 145 18.65 8.09 -10.18
C LEU A 145 19.31 6.71 -10.18
N GLU A 146 18.85 5.79 -11.05
CA GLU A 146 19.35 4.42 -11.11
C GLU A 146 20.81 4.36 -11.62
N GLY A 147 21.09 5.09 -12.70
CA GLY A 147 22.45 5.17 -13.25
C GLY A 147 23.46 5.68 -12.24
N THR A 148 23.08 6.71 -11.47
CA THR A 148 23.94 7.26 -10.41
C THR A 148 24.07 6.29 -9.23
N ALA A 149 22.97 5.62 -8.83
CA ALA A 149 22.97 4.62 -7.76
C ALA A 149 23.91 3.44 -8.08
N ASN A 150 23.95 2.98 -9.32
CA ASN A 150 24.82 1.91 -9.76
C ASN A 150 26.31 2.26 -9.56
N LEU A 151 26.69 3.53 -9.77
CA LEU A 151 28.07 3.99 -9.55
C LEU A 151 28.51 3.97 -8.08
N LEU A 152 27.57 3.93 -7.11
CA LEU A 152 27.90 3.77 -5.69
C LEU A 152 28.50 2.40 -5.36
N SER A 153 28.34 1.42 -6.26
CA SER A 153 28.92 0.07 -6.15
C SER A 153 30.13 -0.15 -7.06
N ASP A 154 30.62 0.91 -7.72
CA ASP A 154 31.78 0.83 -8.61
C ASP A 154 33.05 0.37 -7.85
N PRO A 155 33.91 -0.49 -8.43
CA PRO A 155 35.17 -0.88 -7.83
C PRO A 155 36.09 0.31 -7.50
N ASP A 156 36.11 1.35 -8.34
CA ASP A 156 36.93 2.55 -8.09
C ASP A 156 36.28 3.46 -7.03
N ARG A 157 37.09 3.76 -5.99
CA ARG A 157 36.65 4.63 -4.89
C ARG A 157 36.32 6.07 -5.34
N SER A 158 37.11 6.60 -6.29
CA SER A 158 36.88 7.97 -6.78
C SER A 158 35.55 8.09 -7.48
N THR A 159 35.17 7.09 -8.29
CA THR A 159 33.88 7.01 -8.96
C THR A 159 32.74 6.95 -7.96
N ARG A 160 32.83 6.10 -6.91
CA ARG A 160 31.83 6.05 -5.84
C ARG A 160 31.66 7.38 -5.12
N GLN A 161 32.78 8.07 -4.85
CA GLN A 161 32.77 9.37 -4.16
C GLN A 161 32.05 10.42 -5.01
N LYS A 162 32.38 10.55 -6.30
CA LYS A 162 31.72 11.48 -7.22
C LYS A 162 30.22 11.22 -7.33
N ALA A 163 29.82 9.97 -7.43
CA ALA A 163 28.41 9.59 -7.43
C ALA A 163 27.71 10.00 -6.13
N ALA A 164 28.31 9.73 -4.96
CA ALA A 164 27.75 10.12 -3.66
C ALA A 164 27.61 11.65 -3.51
N GLU A 165 28.60 12.41 -3.99
CA GLU A 165 28.56 13.87 -3.98
C GLU A 165 27.44 14.42 -4.88
N ALA A 166 27.30 13.86 -6.09
CA ALA A 166 26.21 14.21 -7.00
C ALA A 166 24.84 13.90 -6.38
N PHE A 167 24.67 12.72 -5.77
CA PHE A 167 23.47 12.37 -5.00
C PHE A 167 23.15 13.38 -3.92
N ALA A 168 24.14 13.67 -3.06
CA ALA A 168 23.97 14.59 -1.94
C ALA A 168 23.59 15.99 -2.41
N LYS A 169 24.16 16.48 -3.51
CA LYS A 169 23.87 17.78 -4.09
C LYS A 169 22.42 17.84 -4.59
N THR A 170 22.04 16.94 -5.51
CA THR A 170 20.73 16.94 -6.15
C THR A 170 19.59 16.73 -5.13
N LEU A 171 19.75 15.80 -4.17
CA LEU A 171 18.76 15.59 -3.12
C LEU A 171 18.65 16.80 -2.17
N ARG A 172 19.75 17.48 -1.87
CA ARG A 172 19.73 18.70 -1.04
C ARG A 172 18.99 19.84 -1.72
N GLU A 173 19.13 20.01 -3.02
CA GLU A 173 18.40 21.00 -3.81
C GLU A 173 16.87 20.77 -3.78
N ASN A 174 16.44 19.51 -3.61
CA ASN A 174 15.03 19.11 -3.53
C ASN A 174 14.55 18.82 -2.09
N LEU A 175 15.36 19.13 -1.08
CA LEU A 175 15.09 18.78 0.32
C LEU A 175 13.75 19.29 0.83
N THR A 176 13.36 20.53 0.47
CA THR A 176 12.08 21.12 0.90
C THR A 176 10.90 20.31 0.42
N LEU A 177 10.93 19.81 -0.81
CA LEU A 177 9.86 18.99 -1.38
C LEU A 177 9.81 17.63 -0.69
N PHE A 178 10.94 16.93 -0.57
CA PHE A 178 11.00 15.62 0.10
C PHE A 178 10.60 15.69 1.58
N ALA A 179 11.04 16.74 2.29
CA ALA A 179 10.59 16.97 3.67
C ALA A 179 9.08 17.22 3.75
N ARG A 180 8.51 17.95 2.79
CA ARG A 180 7.05 18.18 2.73
C ARG A 180 6.31 16.88 2.52
N ILE A 181 6.71 16.05 1.55
CA ILE A 181 6.09 14.75 1.27
C ILE A 181 6.15 13.87 2.53
N THR A 182 7.35 13.69 3.10
CA THR A 182 7.56 12.83 4.27
C THR A 182 6.73 13.29 5.47
N ASN A 183 6.76 14.59 5.77
CA ASN A 183 6.02 15.12 6.93
C ASN A 183 4.50 15.04 6.74
N THR A 184 4.01 15.18 5.50
CA THR A 184 2.58 15.04 5.20
C THR A 184 2.12 13.60 5.38
N LEU A 185 2.85 12.63 4.81
CA LEU A 185 2.56 11.20 4.97
C LEU A 185 2.64 10.75 6.43
N ALA A 186 3.65 11.22 7.16
CA ALA A 186 3.79 10.92 8.58
C ALA A 186 2.62 11.49 9.41
N LYS A 187 2.15 12.71 9.06
CA LYS A 187 1.04 13.34 9.76
C LYS A 187 -0.31 12.70 9.42
N GLU A 188 -0.53 12.32 8.17
CA GLU A 188 -1.70 11.58 7.73
C GLU A 188 -1.80 10.25 8.50
N LYS A 189 -0.68 9.50 8.53
CA LYS A 189 -0.60 8.25 9.29
C LYS A 189 -0.86 8.45 10.78
N GLU A 190 -0.28 9.47 11.42
CA GLU A 190 -0.52 9.75 12.83
C GLU A 190 -1.99 10.04 13.13
N ILE A 191 -2.66 10.78 12.24
CA ILE A 191 -4.09 11.05 12.38
C ILE A 191 -4.89 9.74 12.30
N GLU A 192 -4.64 8.92 11.29
CA GLU A 192 -5.34 7.64 11.13
C GLU A 192 -5.08 6.69 12.29
N ASP A 193 -3.81 6.51 12.70
CA ASP A 193 -3.42 5.66 13.84
C ASP A 193 -4.15 6.09 15.12
N ARG A 194 -4.26 7.39 15.37
CA ARG A 194 -4.95 7.94 16.54
C ARG A 194 -6.45 7.69 16.50
N TRP A 195 -7.08 7.84 15.34
CA TRP A 195 -8.51 7.55 15.17
C TRP A 195 -8.81 6.06 15.33
N ARG A 196 -7.90 5.19 14.89
CA ARG A 196 -7.99 3.73 15.02
C ARG A 196 -7.55 3.21 16.40
N GLU A 197 -7.01 4.08 17.26
CA GLU A 197 -6.45 3.72 18.56
C GLU A 197 -5.34 2.66 18.46
N LEU A 198 -4.51 2.73 17.41
CA LEU A 198 -3.38 1.81 17.24
C LEU A 198 -2.34 2.04 18.36
N PRO A 199 -1.83 0.96 19.00
CA PRO A 199 -0.95 1.08 20.18
C PRO A 199 0.38 1.77 19.90
N THR A 200 0.94 1.55 18.70
CA THR A 200 2.24 2.11 18.29
C THR A 200 2.21 2.51 16.80
N PRO A 201 3.08 3.41 16.36
CA PRO A 201 3.18 3.77 14.94
C PRO A 201 3.49 2.58 14.00
N GLN A 202 4.08 1.50 14.54
CA GLN A 202 4.40 0.28 13.79
C GLN A 202 3.24 -0.71 13.72
N SER A 203 2.24 -0.60 14.60
CA SER A 203 1.16 -1.58 14.75
C SER A 203 0.42 -1.86 13.43
N GLY A 204 0.08 -0.81 12.66
CA GLY A 204 -0.55 -0.97 11.36
C GLY A 204 0.32 -1.75 10.36
N ARG A 205 1.65 -1.56 10.40
CA ARG A 205 2.58 -2.31 9.54
C ARG A 205 2.72 -3.76 9.98
N HIS A 206 2.76 -4.02 11.30
CA HIS A 206 2.78 -5.40 11.83
C HIS A 206 1.53 -6.17 11.37
N LEU A 207 0.34 -5.58 11.50
CA LEU A 207 -0.92 -6.15 11.02
C LEU A 207 -0.91 -6.39 9.50
N ALA A 208 -0.45 -5.42 8.72
CA ALA A 208 -0.39 -5.55 7.26
C ALA A 208 0.60 -6.63 6.80
N ASN A 209 1.69 -6.84 7.53
CA ASN A 209 2.71 -7.84 7.23
C ASN A 209 2.43 -9.20 7.88
N ASP A 210 1.37 -9.33 8.69
CA ASP A 210 1.03 -10.55 9.43
C ASP A 210 2.22 -11.04 10.28
N VAL A 211 2.80 -10.12 11.07
CA VAL A 211 3.99 -10.38 11.89
C VAL A 211 3.76 -9.88 13.33
N GLU A 212 4.19 -10.67 14.29
CA GLU A 212 4.12 -10.32 15.70
C GLU A 212 5.19 -9.27 16.05
N PRO A 213 4.88 -8.31 16.97
CA PRO A 213 5.81 -7.27 17.40
C PRO A 213 7.14 -7.82 17.93
N GLU A 214 7.12 -8.97 18.61
CA GLU A 214 8.28 -9.63 19.19
C GLU A 214 9.29 -10.10 18.13
N VAL A 215 8.79 -10.55 16.96
CA VAL A 215 9.64 -10.94 15.82
C VAL A 215 10.41 -9.73 15.29
N VAL A 216 9.73 -8.59 15.15
CA VAL A 216 10.36 -7.33 14.72
C VAL A 216 11.37 -6.82 15.74
N GLN A 217 11.03 -6.95 17.04
CA GLN A 217 11.94 -6.57 18.12
C GLN A 217 13.23 -7.42 18.10
N ALA A 218 13.11 -8.74 17.90
CA ALA A 218 14.25 -9.65 17.80
C ALA A 218 15.17 -9.36 16.60
N LEU A 219 14.68 -8.73 15.54
CA LEU A 219 15.50 -8.29 14.42
C LEU A 219 16.27 -6.99 14.71
N ARG A 220 15.81 -6.21 15.68
CA ARG A 220 16.42 -4.94 16.07
C ARG A 220 17.52 -5.12 17.11
N ASP A 221 17.39 -6.12 18.01
CA ASP A 221 18.29 -6.44 19.11
C ASP A 221 19.51 -7.23 18.64
#